data_88e90c229ed2018e340ee1818ec18edc
#
_entry.id   88e90c229ed2018e340ee1818ec18edc
#
_cell.length_a   1.000
_cell.length_b   1.000
_cell.length_c   1.000
_cell.angle_alpha   90.00
_cell.angle_beta   90.00
_cell.angle_gamma   90.00
#
_symmetry.space_group_name_H-M   'P 1'
#
loop_
_entity.id
_entity.type
_entity.pdbx_description
1 polymer ?
#
loop_
_entity_poly.entity_id
_entity_poly.type
_entity_poly.pdbx_seq_one_letter_code
_entity_poly.pdbx_strand_id
1 'polypeptide(L)'
;MAQDIKTTRQQDPWYRDPATAIRVSTWTEAPRGQATRYTHPIAGDDPLTRERGLPVTVITGNKDGPTLLLIAGEHGNEYENIVAVQETLQSLDPATLKGRVVGVHCCSLDSYLNRTRIAEADGQNLARCYPGKADGTLTERVAYTLQNDFLGPSGPNKPVCLVPLHTYGPGMLGATLSGYNIYPNDPELTEAQRSASLATGLPLVWGHEFDASHAAATPLGEDASGRTALYAAFLAGVPAIYWETTWGMRGEEEYKRGLRRLMVHFDMLAGTNEAIVAREQIESVGHGAGNMASHNQAPCEGLWRPTVQIWDRVKMGDLLGEIRDLYGEPLAHIRATKDGVVIALSRMQYIAQGAQCGIVV
;
A
#
# COMPACT_ATOMS: atom_id res chain seq x y z
N MET A 1 -5.22 22.74 33.20
CA MET A 1 -6.61 22.25 33.15
C MET A 1 -6.54 20.93 32.35
N ALA A 2 -6.40 19.84 33.03
CA ALA A 2 -6.50 18.50 32.40
C ALA A 2 -8.00 18.22 32.24
N GLN A 3 -8.55 18.49 31.06
CA GLN A 3 -9.87 18.04 30.71
C GLN A 3 -9.84 16.51 30.60
N ASP A 4 -10.83 15.92 31.25
CA ASP A 4 -11.01 14.49 31.45
C ASP A 4 -10.98 13.72 30.12
N ILE A 5 -9.83 13.11 29.79
CA ILE A 5 -9.58 12.33 28.59
C ILE A 5 -10.55 11.13 28.50
N LYS A 6 -11.15 10.72 29.61
CA LYS A 6 -12.09 9.59 29.66
C LYS A 6 -13.46 9.89 29.04
N THR A 7 -13.92 11.12 29.07
CA THR A 7 -15.22 11.50 28.50
C THR A 7 -15.21 11.74 27.00
N THR A 8 -14.06 12.04 26.40
CA THR A 8 -13.90 12.21 24.95
C THR A 8 -13.80 10.89 24.18
N ARG A 9 -13.35 9.82 24.82
CA ARG A 9 -13.18 8.50 24.15
C ARG A 9 -14.49 7.79 23.77
N GLN A 10 -15.59 8.00 24.51
CA GLN A 10 -16.91 7.43 24.13
C GLN A 10 -17.50 8.09 22.87
N GLN A 11 -17.00 9.24 22.45
CA GLN A 11 -17.40 9.95 21.23
C GLN A 11 -16.42 9.78 20.07
N ASP A 12 -15.31 9.05 20.27
CA ASP A 12 -14.36 8.74 19.21
C ASP A 12 -15.00 7.67 18.28
N PRO A 13 -15.27 7.96 17.01
CA PRO A 13 -15.90 7.02 16.08
C PRO A 13 -15.06 5.75 15.87
N TRP A 14 -13.80 5.76 16.30
CA TRP A 14 -12.87 4.62 16.22
C TRP A 14 -12.88 3.76 17.50
N TYR A 15 -13.44 4.28 18.59
CA TYR A 15 -13.50 3.53 19.84
C TYR A 15 -14.65 2.53 19.78
N ARG A 16 -14.30 1.24 19.77
CA ARG A 16 -15.24 0.16 20.08
C ARG A 16 -15.03 -0.26 21.52
N ASP A 17 -16.12 -0.31 22.29
CA ASP A 17 -16.08 -0.82 23.67
C ASP A 17 -15.40 -2.18 23.71
N PRO A 18 -14.27 -2.34 24.42
CA PRO A 18 -13.58 -3.63 24.57
C PRO A 18 -14.47 -4.73 25.15
N ALA A 19 -15.57 -4.38 25.81
CA ALA A 19 -16.52 -5.34 26.37
C ALA A 19 -17.36 -6.08 25.30
N THR A 20 -17.48 -5.55 24.08
CA THR A 20 -18.23 -6.15 22.96
C THR A 20 -17.36 -6.82 21.92
N ALA A 21 -16.03 -6.69 21.99
CA ALA A 21 -15.09 -7.32 21.08
C ALA A 21 -14.81 -8.75 21.51
N ILE A 22 -14.86 -9.70 20.57
CA ILE A 22 -14.30 -11.05 20.78
C ILE A 22 -12.82 -10.84 21.10
N ARG A 23 -12.40 -11.21 22.30
CA ARG A 23 -11.00 -11.09 22.72
C ARG A 23 -10.19 -12.18 22.03
N VAL A 24 -9.55 -11.84 20.93
CA VAL A 24 -8.47 -12.62 20.35
C VAL A 24 -7.17 -11.86 20.58
N SER A 25 -6.12 -12.56 20.95
CA SER A 25 -4.80 -11.95 21.12
C SER A 25 -4.08 -11.80 19.78
N THR A 26 -4.39 -12.69 18.83
CA THR A 26 -3.83 -12.64 17.48
C THR A 26 -4.89 -13.03 16.43
N TRP A 27 -4.67 -12.62 15.18
CA TRP A 27 -5.56 -12.97 14.06
C TRP A 27 -5.60 -14.49 13.79
N THR A 28 -4.57 -15.24 14.19
CA THR A 28 -4.49 -16.69 14.02
C THR A 28 -5.49 -17.45 14.89
N GLU A 29 -5.95 -16.83 15.98
CA GLU A 29 -6.95 -17.38 16.91
C GLU A 29 -8.40 -17.03 16.51
N ALA A 30 -8.59 -16.24 15.44
CA ALA A 30 -9.93 -15.85 15.01
C ALA A 30 -10.78 -17.09 14.67
N PRO A 31 -11.97 -17.26 15.30
CA PRO A 31 -12.79 -18.46 15.14
C PRO A 31 -13.30 -18.64 13.71
N ARG A 32 -13.54 -19.89 13.33
CA ARG A 32 -14.09 -20.24 12.01
C ARG A 32 -15.54 -19.79 11.85
N GLY A 33 -15.92 -19.56 10.59
CA GLY A 33 -17.29 -19.28 10.20
C GLY A 33 -17.80 -17.91 10.60
N GLN A 34 -16.90 -16.98 10.90
CA GLN A 34 -17.30 -15.62 11.31
C GLN A 34 -16.30 -14.52 11.00
N ALA A 35 -16.77 -13.29 11.13
CA ALA A 35 -15.95 -12.09 11.12
C ALA A 35 -15.53 -11.72 12.54
N THR A 36 -14.24 -11.55 12.78
CA THR A 36 -13.67 -11.09 14.05
C THR A 36 -13.02 -9.74 13.87
N ARG A 37 -13.31 -8.79 14.76
CA ARG A 37 -12.74 -7.45 14.76
C ARG A 37 -12.06 -7.17 16.09
N TYR A 38 -10.84 -6.65 16.04
CA TYR A 38 -10.08 -6.31 17.25
C TYR A 38 -9.03 -5.25 16.95
N THR A 39 -8.45 -4.68 17.98
CA THR A 39 -7.27 -3.84 17.88
C THR A 39 -6.05 -4.66 18.25
N HIS A 40 -5.15 -4.86 17.29
CA HIS A 40 -3.89 -5.57 17.53
C HIS A 40 -2.90 -4.63 18.23
N PRO A 41 -2.26 -5.05 19.33
CA PRO A 41 -1.30 -4.21 20.02
C PRO A 41 -0.04 -4.01 19.17
N ILE A 42 0.53 -2.81 19.23
CA ILE A 42 1.84 -2.52 18.65
C ILE A 42 2.91 -2.89 19.68
N ALA A 43 4.06 -3.36 19.22
CA ALA A 43 5.20 -3.67 20.08
C ALA A 43 5.57 -2.46 20.96
N GLY A 44 5.88 -2.73 22.25
CA GLY A 44 6.18 -1.73 23.27
C GLY A 44 5.04 -1.54 24.27
N ASP A 45 5.33 -0.85 25.36
CA ASP A 45 4.40 -0.67 26.50
C ASP A 45 4.33 0.80 26.97
N ASP A 46 4.43 1.75 26.05
CA ASP A 46 4.24 3.17 26.33
C ASP A 46 2.79 3.61 25.99
N PRO A 47 2.33 4.78 26.48
CA PRO A 47 0.97 5.25 26.23
C PRO A 47 0.62 5.38 24.77
N LEU A 48 1.58 5.77 23.91
CA LEU A 48 1.34 6.01 22.49
C LEU A 48 1.07 4.69 21.74
N THR A 49 1.85 3.64 22.01
CA THR A 49 1.62 2.31 21.40
C THR A 49 0.31 1.69 21.86
N ARG A 50 -0.10 1.92 23.11
CA ARG A 50 -1.41 1.47 23.63
C ARG A 50 -2.58 2.18 22.95
N GLU A 51 -2.41 3.45 22.57
CA GLU A 51 -3.46 4.27 21.95
C GLU A 51 -3.53 4.13 20.44
N ARG A 52 -2.44 3.69 19.80
CA ARG A 52 -2.27 3.61 18.34
C ARG A 52 -2.25 2.19 17.80
N GLY A 53 -2.91 1.25 18.48
CA GLY A 53 -3.01 -0.14 18.01
C GLY A 53 -3.61 -0.29 16.61
N LEU A 54 -3.32 -1.41 15.95
CA LEU A 54 -3.75 -1.66 14.58
C LEU A 54 -5.20 -2.17 14.55
N PRO A 55 -6.13 -1.49 13.85
CA PRO A 55 -7.50 -1.97 13.66
C PRO A 55 -7.50 -3.13 12.65
N VAL A 56 -7.93 -4.31 13.10
CA VAL A 56 -7.90 -5.55 12.32
C VAL A 56 -9.30 -6.15 12.19
N THR A 57 -9.63 -6.62 11.00
CA THR A 57 -10.76 -7.51 10.75
C THR A 57 -10.24 -8.80 10.13
N VAL A 58 -10.71 -9.93 10.65
CA VAL A 58 -10.41 -11.26 10.13
C VAL A 58 -11.72 -11.92 9.71
N ILE A 59 -11.82 -12.32 8.45
CA ILE A 59 -12.91 -13.16 7.96
C ILE A 59 -12.35 -14.58 7.87
N THR A 60 -12.83 -15.46 8.74
CA THR A 60 -12.40 -16.87 8.76
C THR A 60 -13.50 -17.75 8.19
N GLY A 61 -13.21 -18.42 7.08
CA GLY A 61 -14.13 -19.34 6.42
C GLY A 61 -14.37 -20.63 7.22
N ASN A 62 -15.45 -21.33 6.86
CA ASN A 62 -15.75 -22.64 7.44
C ASN A 62 -14.86 -23.77 6.91
N LYS A 63 -14.20 -23.56 5.76
CA LYS A 63 -13.33 -24.54 5.10
C LYS A 63 -11.88 -24.14 5.23
N ASP A 64 -11.00 -25.15 5.27
CA ASP A 64 -9.56 -24.93 5.20
C ASP A 64 -9.19 -24.29 3.84
N GLY A 65 -8.17 -23.47 3.85
CA GLY A 65 -7.69 -22.76 2.70
C GLY A 65 -6.58 -21.78 3.08
N PRO A 66 -6.10 -21.00 2.12
CA PRO A 66 -5.00 -20.07 2.33
C PRO A 66 -5.39 -18.84 3.16
N THR A 67 -4.39 -18.11 3.61
CA THR A 67 -4.55 -16.80 4.26
C THR A 67 -4.11 -15.69 3.32
N LEU A 68 -4.99 -14.75 3.01
CA LEU A 68 -4.67 -13.51 2.28
C LEU A 68 -4.53 -12.37 3.28
N LEU A 69 -3.41 -11.63 3.22
CA LEU A 69 -3.14 -10.49 4.09
C LEU A 69 -3.25 -9.18 3.31
N LEU A 70 -4.16 -8.31 3.73
CA LEU A 70 -4.39 -6.97 3.18
C LEU A 70 -3.95 -5.93 4.19
N ILE A 71 -3.15 -4.95 3.78
CA ILE A 71 -2.80 -3.81 4.61
C ILE A 71 -3.11 -2.51 3.90
N ALA A 72 -3.68 -1.55 4.63
CA ALA A 72 -4.03 -0.22 4.15
C ALA A 72 -3.60 0.85 5.14
N GLY A 73 -3.59 2.12 4.72
CA GLY A 73 -3.26 3.24 5.59
C GLY A 73 -1.83 3.22 6.13
N GLU A 74 -0.86 2.75 5.34
CA GLU A 74 0.57 2.99 5.61
C GLU A 74 0.88 4.48 5.55
N HIS A 75 0.21 5.21 4.63
CA HIS A 75 0.17 6.66 4.61
C HIS A 75 -1.22 7.12 5.04
N GLY A 76 -1.28 8.03 6.02
CA GLY A 76 -2.53 8.41 6.68
C GLY A 76 -3.47 9.29 5.85
N ASN A 77 -2.99 9.83 4.75
CA ASN A 77 -3.76 10.65 3.82
C ASN A 77 -4.21 9.91 2.55
N GLU A 78 -4.10 8.58 2.53
CA GLU A 78 -4.56 7.72 1.44
C GLU A 78 -5.81 6.94 1.89
N TYR A 79 -6.99 7.29 1.39
CA TYR A 79 -8.26 6.82 1.96
C TYR A 79 -8.94 5.71 1.15
N GLU A 80 -8.78 5.69 -0.17
CA GLU A 80 -9.41 4.71 -1.07
C GLU A 80 -9.03 3.28 -0.71
N ASN A 81 -7.78 3.07 -0.33
CA ASN A 81 -7.27 1.77 0.09
C ASN A 81 -7.93 1.30 1.40
N ILE A 82 -8.14 2.20 2.36
CA ILE A 82 -8.83 1.90 3.63
C ILE A 82 -10.27 1.47 3.36
N VAL A 83 -10.99 2.26 2.53
CA VAL A 83 -12.39 1.96 2.15
C VAL A 83 -12.46 0.64 1.39
N ALA A 84 -11.56 0.39 0.44
CA ALA A 84 -11.53 -0.86 -0.32
C ALA A 84 -11.37 -2.09 0.58
N VAL A 85 -10.46 -2.04 1.56
CA VAL A 85 -10.29 -3.13 2.54
C VAL A 85 -11.55 -3.30 3.40
N GLN A 86 -12.11 -2.19 3.91
CA GLN A 86 -13.32 -2.24 4.74
C GLN A 86 -14.49 -2.89 3.99
N GLU A 87 -14.82 -2.41 2.81
CA GLU A 87 -15.96 -2.87 2.03
C GLU A 87 -15.75 -4.29 1.48
N THR A 88 -14.52 -4.63 1.08
CA THR A 88 -14.18 -6.00 0.68
C THR A 88 -14.48 -6.97 1.82
N LEU A 89 -13.94 -6.71 3.02
CA LEU A 89 -14.13 -7.59 4.18
C LEU A 89 -15.62 -7.66 4.61
N GLN A 90 -16.36 -6.55 4.50
CA GLN A 90 -17.80 -6.54 4.81
C GLN A 90 -18.62 -7.36 3.80
N SER A 91 -18.17 -7.48 2.56
CA SER A 91 -18.86 -8.23 1.51
C SER A 91 -18.62 -9.74 1.56
N LEU A 92 -17.65 -10.21 2.34
CA LEU A 92 -17.32 -11.64 2.42
C LEU A 92 -18.26 -12.39 3.34
N ASP A 93 -18.81 -13.48 2.82
CA ASP A 93 -19.57 -14.45 3.60
C ASP A 93 -18.65 -15.59 4.08
N PRO A 94 -18.44 -15.73 5.42
CA PRO A 94 -17.63 -16.80 5.97
C PRO A 94 -18.11 -18.21 5.58
N ALA A 95 -19.39 -18.39 5.27
CA ALA A 95 -19.93 -19.68 4.87
C ALA A 95 -19.39 -20.15 3.50
N THR A 96 -19.07 -19.22 2.63
CA THR A 96 -18.58 -19.49 1.26
C THR A 96 -17.08 -19.38 1.11
N LEU A 97 -16.41 -18.71 2.07
CA LEU A 97 -14.96 -18.49 2.04
C LEU A 97 -14.21 -19.77 2.43
N LYS A 98 -13.14 -20.07 1.70
CA LYS A 98 -12.11 -21.03 2.08
C LYS A 98 -10.91 -20.27 2.67
N GLY A 99 -10.38 -20.75 3.80
CA GLY A 99 -9.25 -20.09 4.46
C GLY A 99 -9.63 -18.80 5.17
N ARG A 100 -8.79 -17.79 5.03
CA ARG A 100 -8.90 -16.57 5.85
C ARG A 100 -8.48 -15.33 5.07
N VAL A 101 -9.20 -14.22 5.25
CA VAL A 101 -8.77 -12.90 4.81
C VAL A 101 -8.54 -12.05 6.06
N VAL A 102 -7.31 -11.54 6.20
CA VAL A 102 -6.90 -10.65 7.29
C VAL A 102 -6.72 -9.26 6.71
N GLY A 103 -7.44 -8.27 7.24
CA GLY A 103 -7.30 -6.88 6.83
C GLY A 103 -6.88 -5.99 7.99
N VAL A 104 -5.73 -5.35 7.85
CA VAL A 104 -5.28 -4.23 8.69
C VAL A 104 -5.77 -2.96 8.05
N HIS A 105 -6.78 -2.33 8.64
CA HIS A 105 -7.48 -1.21 8.01
C HIS A 105 -6.64 0.08 7.94
N CYS A 106 -5.78 0.29 8.93
CA CYS A 106 -4.92 1.47 9.00
C CYS A 106 -3.64 1.11 9.75
N CYS A 107 -2.54 1.01 9.03
CA CYS A 107 -1.25 0.65 9.61
C CYS A 107 -0.63 1.81 10.39
N SER A 108 -0.80 3.06 9.91
CA SER A 108 -0.29 4.27 10.57
C SER A 108 -1.43 5.14 11.10
N LEU A 109 -2.00 4.75 12.24
CA LEU A 109 -3.12 5.49 12.85
C LEU A 109 -2.72 6.93 13.22
N ASP A 110 -1.46 7.15 13.60
CA ASP A 110 -0.95 8.49 13.88
C ASP A 110 -1.02 9.40 12.64
N SER A 111 -0.46 8.93 11.50
CA SER A 111 -0.55 9.66 10.22
C SER A 111 -2.00 9.88 9.78
N TYR A 112 -2.88 8.89 9.99
CA TYR A 112 -4.28 8.96 9.59
C TYR A 112 -5.03 10.05 10.36
N LEU A 113 -4.87 10.11 11.68
CA LEU A 113 -5.51 11.12 12.53
C LEU A 113 -5.03 12.54 12.22
N ASN A 114 -3.78 12.67 11.82
CA ASN A 114 -3.17 13.95 11.43
C ASN A 114 -3.33 14.26 9.92
N ARG A 115 -3.84 13.32 9.13
CA ARG A 115 -4.05 13.47 7.67
C ARG A 115 -2.75 13.73 6.91
N THR A 116 -1.66 13.12 7.37
CA THR A 116 -0.32 13.26 6.84
C THR A 116 0.14 11.97 6.14
N ARG A 117 1.15 12.08 5.28
CA ARG A 117 1.80 10.92 4.67
C ARG A 117 2.65 10.17 5.70
N ILE A 118 3.34 10.89 6.57
CA ILE A 118 4.28 10.38 7.57
C ILE A 118 3.71 10.56 8.98
N ALA A 119 4.16 9.78 9.93
CA ALA A 119 3.75 9.90 11.32
C ALA A 119 4.26 11.21 11.94
N GLU A 120 3.37 11.99 12.57
CA GLU A 120 3.80 13.23 13.26
C GLU A 120 4.57 12.93 14.55
N ALA A 121 4.27 11.81 15.20
CA ALA A 121 4.89 11.41 16.46
C ALA A 121 6.41 11.23 16.37
N ASP A 122 6.94 10.82 15.22
CA ASP A 122 8.37 10.52 15.04
C ASP A 122 8.94 11.00 13.69
N GLY A 123 8.13 11.61 12.83
CA GLY A 123 8.55 12.13 11.54
C GLY A 123 8.90 11.05 10.50
N GLN A 124 8.49 9.79 10.72
CA GLN A 124 8.89 8.69 9.86
C GLN A 124 7.79 8.22 8.89
N ASN A 125 8.24 7.71 7.74
CA ASN A 125 7.41 7.06 6.74
C ASN A 125 7.40 5.55 6.97
N LEU A 126 6.23 4.97 7.32
CA LEU A 126 6.11 3.55 7.58
C LEU A 126 6.62 2.69 6.40
N ALA A 127 6.33 3.10 5.17
CA ALA A 127 6.80 2.42 3.96
C ALA A 127 8.33 2.54 3.71
N ARG A 128 9.10 3.06 4.68
CA ARG A 128 10.57 3.15 4.69
C ARG A 128 11.19 2.55 5.96
N CYS A 129 10.38 1.96 6.84
CA CYS A 129 10.82 1.53 8.16
C CYS A 129 10.93 0.01 8.33
N TYR A 130 10.51 -0.79 7.32
CA TYR A 130 10.58 -2.25 7.44
C TYR A 130 12.02 -2.80 7.47
N PRO A 131 12.28 -3.89 8.22
CA PRO A 131 11.33 -4.69 9.00
C PRO A 131 11.01 -4.13 10.39
N GLY A 132 11.44 -2.92 10.72
CA GLY A 132 11.18 -2.29 12.00
C GLY A 132 12.10 -2.73 13.15
N LYS A 133 11.79 -2.24 14.36
CA LYS A 133 12.47 -2.57 15.62
C LYS A 133 11.49 -2.56 16.78
N ALA A 134 11.55 -3.56 17.66
CA ALA A 134 10.65 -3.69 18.82
C ALA A 134 10.81 -2.55 19.85
N ASP A 135 12.00 -2.00 19.97
CA ASP A 135 12.38 -0.92 20.89
C ASP A 135 12.62 0.42 20.17
N GLY A 136 12.22 0.52 18.91
CA GLY A 136 12.39 1.70 18.08
C GLY A 136 11.35 2.79 18.34
N THR A 137 11.22 3.71 17.39
CA THR A 137 10.18 4.74 17.37
C THR A 137 8.80 4.12 17.18
N LEU A 138 7.71 4.89 17.26
CA LEU A 138 6.36 4.40 17.02
C LEU A 138 6.25 3.71 15.65
N THR A 139 6.72 4.35 14.59
CA THR A 139 6.65 3.82 13.23
C THR A 139 7.51 2.58 13.05
N GLU A 140 8.72 2.53 13.62
CA GLU A 140 9.56 1.32 13.60
C GLU A 140 8.90 0.15 14.34
N ARG A 141 8.18 0.40 15.44
CA ARG A 141 7.44 -0.62 16.21
C ARG A 141 6.22 -1.13 15.43
N VAL A 142 5.53 -0.26 14.70
CA VAL A 142 4.45 -0.67 13.78
C VAL A 142 5.00 -1.60 12.71
N ALA A 143 6.09 -1.23 12.04
CA ALA A 143 6.73 -2.06 11.03
C ALA A 143 7.18 -3.41 11.61
N TYR A 144 7.76 -3.41 12.82
CA TYR A 144 8.15 -4.62 13.54
C TYR A 144 6.95 -5.53 13.83
N THR A 145 5.84 -4.96 14.29
CA THR A 145 4.59 -5.69 14.58
C THR A 145 4.04 -6.32 13.31
N LEU A 146 3.97 -5.59 12.20
CA LEU A 146 3.52 -6.12 10.90
C LEU A 146 4.44 -7.25 10.41
N GLN A 147 5.75 -7.09 10.55
CA GLN A 147 6.72 -8.11 10.17
C GLN A 147 6.56 -9.41 10.99
N ASN A 148 6.46 -9.31 12.31
CA ASN A 148 6.55 -10.47 13.18
C ASN A 148 5.20 -11.13 13.44
N ASP A 149 4.13 -10.33 13.61
CA ASP A 149 2.84 -10.84 14.03
C ASP A 149 1.92 -11.16 12.83
N PHE A 150 2.15 -10.53 11.67
CA PHE A 150 1.32 -10.75 10.48
C PHE A 150 2.05 -11.52 9.38
N LEU A 151 3.32 -11.30 9.15
CA LEU A 151 4.13 -12.02 8.15
C LEU A 151 4.93 -13.19 8.75
N GLY A 152 5.23 -13.15 10.07
CA GLY A 152 5.99 -14.17 10.77
C GLY A 152 5.33 -15.52 10.95
N PRO A 153 3.98 -15.69 11.07
CA PRO A 153 3.35 -16.98 11.21
C PRO A 153 3.72 -17.97 10.11
N SER A 154 3.89 -19.23 10.49
CA SER A 154 4.31 -20.33 9.61
C SER A 154 3.21 -21.38 9.43
N GLY A 155 3.45 -22.38 8.57
CA GLY A 155 2.51 -23.46 8.32
C GLY A 155 1.19 -22.95 7.74
N PRO A 156 0.03 -23.46 8.21
CA PRO A 156 -1.29 -23.08 7.70
C PRO A 156 -1.64 -21.59 7.87
N ASN A 157 -0.96 -20.90 8.76
CA ASN A 157 -1.17 -19.47 9.02
C ASN A 157 -0.23 -18.58 8.20
N LYS A 158 0.73 -19.13 7.44
CA LYS A 158 1.58 -18.32 6.57
C LYS A 158 0.73 -17.68 5.48
N PRO A 159 0.77 -16.35 5.30
CA PRO A 159 0.06 -15.71 4.19
C PRO A 159 0.54 -16.23 2.84
N VAL A 160 -0.40 -16.51 1.93
CA VAL A 160 -0.07 -16.86 0.54
C VAL A 160 0.31 -15.65 -0.27
N CYS A 161 -0.17 -14.48 0.16
CA CYS A 161 0.16 -13.21 -0.45
C CYS A 161 -0.10 -12.07 0.53
N LEU A 162 0.78 -11.08 0.54
CA LEU A 162 0.58 -9.76 1.13
C LEU A 162 0.15 -8.78 0.03
N VAL A 163 -0.85 -7.95 0.31
CA VAL A 163 -1.28 -6.85 -0.57
C VAL A 163 -1.28 -5.53 0.20
N PRO A 164 -0.20 -4.75 0.17
CA PRO A 164 -0.22 -3.35 0.57
C PRO A 164 -0.99 -2.54 -0.49
N LEU A 165 -2.01 -1.80 -0.02
CA LEU A 165 -2.82 -0.94 -0.88
C LEU A 165 -2.47 0.52 -0.60
N HIS A 166 -2.20 1.27 -1.67
CA HIS A 166 -1.84 2.68 -1.65
C HIS A 166 -2.68 3.51 -2.60
N THR A 167 -2.46 4.81 -2.58
CA THR A 167 -2.83 5.72 -3.65
C THR A 167 -1.63 6.58 -4.02
N TYR A 168 -1.57 7.05 -5.25
CA TYR A 168 -0.65 8.14 -5.58
C TYR A 168 -0.89 9.33 -4.65
N GLY A 169 0.14 10.12 -4.39
CA GLY A 169 0.04 11.26 -3.48
C GLY A 169 -1.07 12.25 -3.84
N PRO A 170 -1.53 13.07 -2.89
CA PRO A 170 -2.52 14.11 -3.13
C PRO A 170 -2.17 14.98 -4.35
N GLY A 171 -3.14 15.21 -5.21
CA GLY A 171 -2.95 15.99 -6.44
C GLY A 171 -2.40 15.23 -7.63
N MET A 172 -2.11 13.93 -7.54
CA MET A 172 -1.72 13.11 -8.68
C MET A 172 -2.90 12.32 -9.24
N LEU A 173 -2.97 12.26 -10.56
CA LEU A 173 -3.75 11.29 -11.33
C LEU A 173 -2.83 10.14 -11.68
N GLY A 174 -3.29 8.91 -11.58
CA GLY A 174 -2.48 7.75 -11.94
C GLY A 174 -3.31 6.55 -12.43
N ALA A 175 -2.69 5.69 -13.21
CA ALA A 175 -3.25 4.42 -13.60
C ALA A 175 -3.39 3.51 -12.37
N THR A 176 -4.53 2.86 -12.22
CA THR A 176 -4.63 1.82 -11.19
C THR A 176 -3.73 0.65 -11.56
N LEU A 177 -2.83 0.29 -10.66
CA LEU A 177 -1.80 -0.71 -10.92
C LEU A 177 -1.72 -1.78 -9.83
N SER A 178 -1.23 -2.95 -10.23
CA SER A 178 -0.64 -3.97 -9.37
C SER A 178 0.85 -4.07 -9.68
N GLY A 179 1.67 -3.74 -8.71
CA GLY A 179 3.12 -3.80 -8.82
C GLY A 179 3.72 -4.96 -8.04
N TYR A 180 4.87 -5.47 -8.48
CA TYR A 180 5.60 -6.54 -7.81
C TYR A 180 7.11 -6.40 -7.99
N ASN A 181 7.86 -6.96 -7.05
CA ASN A 181 9.30 -7.02 -7.14
C ASN A 181 9.75 -8.20 -8.01
N ILE A 182 10.74 -7.96 -8.86
CA ILE A 182 11.47 -9.00 -9.60
C ILE A 182 12.73 -9.31 -8.80
N TYR A 183 12.87 -10.56 -8.40
CA TYR A 183 14.05 -11.08 -7.70
C TYR A 183 14.87 -11.97 -8.67
N PRO A 184 15.98 -11.48 -9.24
CA PRO A 184 16.77 -12.26 -10.20
C PRO A 184 17.26 -13.61 -9.66
N ASN A 185 17.48 -13.68 -8.34
CA ASN A 185 17.95 -14.88 -7.65
C ASN A 185 16.82 -15.75 -7.07
N ASP A 186 15.56 -15.37 -7.25
CA ASP A 186 14.37 -16.12 -6.81
C ASP A 186 13.25 -16.04 -7.87
N PRO A 187 13.40 -16.80 -8.95
CA PRO A 187 12.43 -16.79 -10.05
C PRO A 187 11.08 -17.38 -9.65
N GLU A 188 11.02 -18.28 -8.65
CA GLU A 188 9.76 -18.87 -8.18
C GLU A 188 8.92 -17.82 -7.44
N LEU A 189 9.54 -17.06 -6.53
CA LEU A 189 8.87 -15.93 -5.84
C LEU A 189 8.44 -14.86 -6.83
N THR A 190 9.31 -14.51 -7.80
CA THR A 190 8.98 -13.55 -8.86
C THR A 190 7.75 -13.99 -9.65
N GLU A 191 7.68 -15.26 -10.08
CA GLU A 191 6.56 -15.77 -10.86
C GLU A 191 5.27 -15.85 -10.04
N ALA A 192 5.35 -16.23 -8.76
CA ALA A 192 4.19 -16.22 -7.87
C ALA A 192 3.59 -14.81 -7.76
N GLN A 193 4.42 -13.79 -7.62
CA GLN A 193 3.99 -12.38 -7.55
C GLN A 193 3.46 -11.87 -8.90
N ARG A 194 4.13 -12.20 -10.01
CA ARG A 194 3.66 -11.88 -11.37
C ARG A 194 2.28 -12.48 -11.62
N SER A 195 2.10 -13.78 -11.35
CA SER A 195 0.84 -14.49 -11.52
C SER A 195 -0.28 -13.86 -10.68
N ALA A 196 0.00 -13.55 -9.40
CA ALA A 196 -0.95 -12.86 -8.54
C ALA A 196 -1.32 -11.47 -9.08
N SER A 197 -0.34 -10.66 -9.53
CA SER A 197 -0.59 -9.34 -10.12
C SER A 197 -1.46 -9.41 -11.37
N LEU A 198 -1.18 -10.36 -12.28
CA LEU A 198 -1.99 -10.57 -13.49
C LEU A 198 -3.42 -11.01 -13.16
N ALA A 199 -3.60 -11.84 -12.14
CA ALA A 199 -4.90 -12.32 -11.72
C ALA A 199 -5.84 -11.20 -11.23
N THR A 200 -5.31 -10.06 -10.78
CA THR A 200 -6.10 -8.92 -10.30
C THR A 200 -7.00 -8.33 -11.40
N GLY A 201 -6.54 -8.37 -12.65
CA GLY A 201 -7.21 -7.70 -13.77
C GLY A 201 -7.15 -6.18 -13.71
N LEU A 202 -6.20 -5.62 -12.94
CA LEU A 202 -5.96 -4.18 -12.91
C LEU A 202 -5.35 -3.69 -14.23
N PRO A 203 -5.59 -2.43 -14.61
CA PRO A 203 -5.19 -1.91 -15.92
C PRO A 203 -3.69 -1.92 -16.21
N LEU A 204 -2.87 -1.73 -15.16
CA LEU A 204 -1.42 -1.78 -15.26
C LEU A 204 -0.86 -2.87 -14.35
N VAL A 205 -0.01 -3.72 -14.91
CA VAL A 205 0.83 -4.65 -14.15
C VAL A 205 2.28 -4.23 -14.33
N TRP A 206 2.95 -3.89 -13.23
CA TRP A 206 4.31 -3.37 -13.26
C TRP A 206 5.26 -4.16 -12.37
N GLY A 207 6.12 -4.98 -13.01
CA GLY A 207 7.24 -5.63 -12.35
C GLY A 207 8.47 -4.72 -12.33
N HIS A 208 9.19 -4.67 -11.23
CA HIS A 208 10.46 -3.93 -11.17
C HIS A 208 11.52 -4.68 -10.38
N GLU A 209 12.75 -4.64 -10.89
CA GLU A 209 13.87 -5.31 -10.24
C GLU A 209 14.13 -4.72 -8.86
N PHE A 210 14.36 -5.61 -7.89
CA PHE A 210 14.57 -5.24 -6.50
C PHE A 210 15.90 -5.79 -5.98
N ASP A 211 16.71 -4.90 -5.45
CA ASP A 211 17.97 -5.24 -4.80
C ASP A 211 17.79 -5.35 -3.28
N ALA A 212 17.56 -6.57 -2.81
CA ALA A 212 17.40 -6.86 -1.39
C ALA A 212 18.66 -6.55 -0.58
N SER A 213 19.84 -6.68 -1.18
CA SER A 213 21.12 -6.39 -0.50
C SER A 213 21.27 -4.89 -0.29
N HIS A 214 20.92 -4.08 -1.27
CA HIS A 214 20.89 -2.64 -1.13
C HIS A 214 19.88 -2.20 -0.06
N ALA A 215 18.66 -2.74 -0.09
CA ALA A 215 17.65 -2.47 0.93
C ALA A 215 18.14 -2.82 2.34
N ALA A 216 18.81 -3.97 2.50
CA ALA A 216 19.39 -4.39 3.78
C ALA A 216 20.47 -3.44 4.28
N ALA A 217 21.30 -2.92 3.39
CA ALA A 217 22.41 -2.02 3.71
C ALA A 217 21.97 -0.57 3.99
N THR A 218 20.80 -0.15 3.51
CA THR A 218 20.29 1.21 3.66
C THR A 218 19.74 1.42 5.08
N PRO A 219 20.12 2.48 5.81
CA PRO A 219 19.52 2.81 7.10
C PRO A 219 18.00 3.04 6.98
N LEU A 220 17.28 2.90 8.09
CA LEU A 220 15.84 3.27 8.15
C LEU A 220 15.68 4.78 7.97
N GLY A 221 14.58 5.19 7.32
CA GLY A 221 14.22 6.59 7.10
C GLY A 221 13.70 6.88 5.70
N GLU A 222 13.46 8.15 5.38
CA GLU A 222 12.82 8.54 4.11
C GLU A 222 13.62 8.14 2.86
N ASP A 223 14.94 8.12 2.94
CA ASP A 223 15.82 7.72 1.83
C ASP A 223 15.91 6.19 1.65
N ALA A 224 15.30 5.42 2.55
CA ALA A 224 15.33 3.97 2.53
C ALA A 224 14.31 3.37 1.53
N SER A 225 14.40 3.74 0.26
CA SER A 225 13.41 3.42 -0.79
C SER A 225 13.10 1.92 -0.95
N GLY A 226 14.04 1.04 -0.58
CA GLY A 226 13.84 -0.41 -0.61
C GLY A 226 13.17 -1.01 0.63
N ARG A 227 13.03 -0.27 1.73
CA ARG A 227 12.50 -0.79 2.99
C ARG A 227 10.98 -0.69 3.12
N THR A 228 10.31 -1.30 2.17
CA THR A 228 8.84 -1.33 2.04
C THR A 228 8.23 -2.59 2.66
N ALA A 229 6.90 -2.66 2.70
CA ALA A 229 6.18 -3.87 3.09
C ALA A 229 6.50 -5.09 2.19
N LEU A 230 6.85 -4.85 0.91
CA LEU A 230 7.31 -5.93 0.02
C LEU A 230 8.65 -6.51 0.46
N TYR A 231 9.55 -5.66 0.97
CA TYR A 231 10.81 -6.15 1.55
C TYR A 231 10.57 -6.97 2.82
N ALA A 232 9.62 -6.54 3.66
CA ALA A 232 9.20 -7.31 4.83
C ALA A 232 8.68 -8.70 4.44
N ALA A 233 7.83 -8.75 3.41
CA ALA A 233 7.29 -10.00 2.87
C ALA A 233 8.40 -10.91 2.29
N PHE A 234 9.36 -10.33 1.55
CA PHE A 234 10.53 -11.04 1.06
C PHE A 234 11.31 -11.72 2.19
N LEU A 235 11.59 -11.00 3.28
CA LEU A 235 12.28 -11.55 4.45
C LEU A 235 11.50 -12.71 5.11
N ALA A 236 10.16 -12.68 5.04
CA ALA A 236 9.28 -13.75 5.52
C ALA A 236 9.07 -14.88 4.49
N GLY A 237 9.60 -14.75 3.28
CA GLY A 237 9.35 -15.67 2.17
C GLY A 237 7.86 -15.71 1.77
N VAL A 238 7.18 -14.58 1.82
CA VAL A 238 5.77 -14.39 1.45
C VAL A 238 5.69 -13.62 0.13
N PRO A 239 4.99 -14.12 -0.89
CA PRO A 239 4.71 -13.34 -2.09
C PRO A 239 3.97 -12.04 -1.75
N ALA A 240 4.34 -10.92 -2.40
CA ALA A 240 3.72 -9.63 -2.16
C ALA A 240 3.52 -8.84 -3.44
N ILE A 241 2.36 -8.19 -3.56
CA ILE A 241 2.02 -7.31 -4.67
C ILE A 241 1.45 -6.01 -4.09
N TYR A 242 1.96 -4.86 -4.49
CA TYR A 242 1.42 -3.57 -4.04
C TYR A 242 0.48 -2.97 -5.08
N TRP A 243 -0.46 -2.15 -4.62
CA TRP A 243 -1.42 -1.51 -5.51
C TRP A 243 -1.41 0.00 -5.32
N GLU A 244 -1.55 0.74 -6.43
CA GLU A 244 -1.69 2.18 -6.47
C GLU A 244 -2.91 2.57 -7.29
N THR A 245 -3.63 3.62 -6.88
CA THR A 245 -4.72 4.21 -7.68
C THR A 245 -4.72 5.72 -7.54
N THR A 246 -5.50 6.42 -8.34
CA THR A 246 -5.67 7.87 -8.25
C THR A 246 -6.27 8.28 -6.91
N TRP A 247 -5.63 9.20 -6.23
CA TRP A 247 -6.14 9.77 -4.97
C TRP A 247 -7.42 10.58 -5.18
N GLY A 248 -8.44 10.36 -4.34
CA GLY A 248 -9.70 11.11 -4.34
C GLY A 248 -10.63 10.81 -5.53
N MET A 249 -10.49 9.66 -6.20
CA MET A 249 -11.19 9.33 -7.44
C MET A 249 -11.90 7.97 -7.46
N ARG A 250 -12.37 7.48 -6.32
CA ARG A 250 -13.14 6.22 -6.23
C ARG A 250 -12.40 4.98 -6.78
N GLY A 251 -11.07 4.93 -6.62
CA GLY A 251 -10.26 3.77 -7.00
C GLY A 251 -10.59 2.51 -6.20
N GLU A 252 -11.32 2.63 -5.09
CA GLU A 252 -11.79 1.53 -4.24
C GLU A 252 -12.61 0.50 -5.02
N GLU A 253 -13.37 0.91 -6.03
CA GLU A 253 -14.18 -0.03 -6.84
C GLU A 253 -13.29 -0.96 -7.68
N GLU A 254 -12.21 -0.45 -8.25
CA GLU A 254 -11.24 -1.28 -8.98
C GLU A 254 -10.51 -2.22 -8.01
N TYR A 255 -10.17 -1.74 -6.82
CA TYR A 255 -9.53 -2.55 -5.79
C TYR A 255 -10.43 -3.69 -5.32
N LYS A 256 -11.71 -3.43 -5.02
CA LYS A 256 -12.66 -4.48 -4.62
C LYS A 256 -12.80 -5.57 -5.69
N ARG A 257 -12.90 -5.17 -6.96
CA ARG A 257 -12.93 -6.15 -8.07
C ARG A 257 -11.63 -6.96 -8.14
N GLY A 258 -10.49 -6.30 -8.05
CA GLY A 258 -9.18 -6.94 -8.06
C GLY A 258 -8.98 -7.90 -6.89
N LEU A 259 -9.36 -7.50 -5.66
CA LEU A 259 -9.29 -8.35 -4.46
C LEU A 259 -10.16 -9.59 -4.58
N ARG A 260 -11.39 -9.45 -5.13
CA ARG A 260 -12.25 -10.61 -5.39
C ARG A 260 -11.61 -11.58 -6.40
N ARG A 261 -11.02 -11.06 -7.48
CA ARG A 261 -10.32 -11.88 -8.49
C ARG A 261 -9.10 -12.58 -7.89
N LEU A 262 -8.36 -11.90 -7.04
CA LEU A 262 -7.21 -12.47 -6.34
C LEU A 262 -7.64 -13.60 -5.39
N MET A 263 -8.76 -13.46 -4.67
CA MET A 263 -9.33 -14.54 -3.84
C MET A 263 -9.79 -15.74 -4.68
N VAL A 264 -10.32 -15.52 -5.88
CA VAL A 264 -10.64 -16.63 -6.83
C VAL A 264 -9.34 -17.29 -7.33
N HIS A 265 -8.30 -16.51 -7.63
CA HIS A 265 -7.00 -17.03 -8.05
C HIS A 265 -6.37 -17.95 -7.00
N PHE A 266 -6.49 -17.63 -5.72
CA PHE A 266 -6.01 -18.45 -4.61
C PHE A 266 -7.02 -19.52 -4.14
N ASP A 267 -8.06 -19.82 -4.91
CA ASP A 267 -9.12 -20.79 -4.57
C ASP A 267 -9.83 -20.51 -3.21
N MET A 268 -9.84 -19.23 -2.80
CA MET A 268 -10.53 -18.81 -1.57
C MET A 268 -12.03 -18.61 -1.80
N LEU A 269 -12.43 -18.20 -2.98
CA LEU A 269 -13.80 -18.03 -3.44
C LEU A 269 -14.08 -18.92 -4.65
N ALA A 270 -15.29 -19.44 -4.73
CA ALA A 270 -15.75 -20.14 -5.92
C ALA A 270 -15.88 -19.19 -7.11
N GLY A 271 -15.54 -19.68 -8.29
CA GLY A 271 -15.65 -18.94 -9.54
C GLY A 271 -14.47 -19.19 -10.46
N THR A 272 -14.54 -18.59 -11.63
CA THR A 272 -13.43 -18.53 -12.60
C THR A 272 -13.16 -17.07 -12.91
N ASN A 273 -11.90 -16.70 -12.97
CA ASN A 273 -11.55 -15.38 -13.48
C ASN A 273 -11.66 -15.41 -15.01
N GLU A 274 -12.54 -14.60 -15.57
CA GLU A 274 -12.46 -14.30 -17.00
C GLU A 274 -11.10 -13.72 -17.33
N ALA A 275 -10.54 -14.08 -18.48
CA ALA A 275 -9.27 -13.51 -18.90
C ALA A 275 -9.43 -12.00 -19.13
N ILE A 276 -8.83 -11.21 -18.26
CA ILE A 276 -8.67 -9.77 -18.45
C ILE A 276 -7.19 -9.54 -18.77
N VAL A 277 -6.95 -9.01 -19.96
CA VAL A 277 -5.61 -8.57 -20.34
C VAL A 277 -5.40 -7.17 -19.76
N ALA A 278 -4.40 -6.97 -18.93
CA ALA A 278 -4.02 -5.64 -18.50
C ALA A 278 -3.75 -4.74 -19.73
N ARG A 279 -4.12 -3.46 -19.64
CA ARG A 279 -3.84 -2.50 -20.71
C ARG A 279 -2.35 -2.40 -21.00
N GLU A 280 -1.54 -2.41 -19.94
CA GLU A 280 -0.09 -2.44 -20.04
C GLU A 280 0.51 -3.45 -19.05
N GLN A 281 1.50 -4.20 -19.51
CA GLN A 281 2.35 -5.07 -18.70
C GLN A 281 3.77 -4.63 -18.93
N ILE A 282 4.42 -4.14 -17.89
CA ILE A 282 5.74 -3.53 -17.99
C ILE A 282 6.66 -4.20 -16.96
N GLU A 283 7.87 -4.53 -17.36
CA GLU A 283 8.94 -4.91 -16.45
C GLU A 283 10.11 -3.95 -16.60
N SER A 284 10.48 -3.33 -15.49
CA SER A 284 11.60 -2.41 -15.41
C SER A 284 12.76 -3.09 -14.70
N VAL A 285 13.92 -3.10 -15.34
CA VAL A 285 15.13 -3.74 -14.82
C VAL A 285 16.19 -2.70 -14.49
N GLY A 286 17.10 -3.05 -13.58
CA GLY A 286 18.21 -2.23 -13.16
C GLY A 286 17.96 -1.51 -11.82
N HIS A 287 19.02 -0.96 -11.27
CA HIS A 287 19.01 -0.30 -9.97
C HIS A 287 18.00 0.87 -9.94
N GLY A 288 17.14 0.89 -8.92
CA GLY A 288 16.13 1.93 -8.75
C GLY A 288 14.93 1.85 -9.70
N ALA A 289 14.77 0.75 -10.46
CA ALA A 289 13.70 0.58 -11.45
C ALA A 289 12.27 0.84 -10.88
N GLY A 290 12.02 0.51 -9.60
CA GLY A 290 10.75 0.74 -8.92
C GLY A 290 10.62 2.08 -8.18
N ASN A 291 11.63 2.95 -8.24
CA ASN A 291 11.59 4.22 -7.52
C ASN A 291 10.74 5.26 -8.27
N MET A 292 9.47 5.37 -7.91
CA MET A 292 8.55 6.34 -8.49
C MET A 292 8.89 7.80 -8.13
N ALA A 293 9.53 8.05 -6.99
CA ALA A 293 9.75 9.41 -6.47
C ALA A 293 10.80 10.22 -7.24
N SER A 294 11.68 9.56 -8.00
CA SER A 294 12.77 10.21 -8.73
C SER A 294 12.43 10.68 -10.15
N HIS A 295 11.17 10.44 -10.60
CA HIS A 295 10.78 10.73 -11.98
C HIS A 295 10.30 12.17 -12.16
N ASN A 296 10.84 12.85 -13.20
CA ASN A 296 10.31 14.11 -13.73
C ASN A 296 9.92 15.13 -12.64
N GLN A 297 10.91 15.51 -11.81
CA GLN A 297 10.71 16.49 -10.74
C GLN A 297 10.72 17.92 -11.29
N ALA A 298 9.99 18.81 -10.61
CA ALA A 298 9.95 20.24 -10.90
C ALA A 298 11.28 20.92 -10.56
N PRO A 299 11.97 21.57 -11.52
CA PRO A 299 13.21 22.30 -11.26
C PRO A 299 12.99 23.63 -10.53
N CYS A 300 11.78 24.17 -10.57
CA CYS A 300 11.35 25.39 -9.90
C CYS A 300 9.88 25.27 -9.48
N GLU A 301 9.44 26.18 -8.63
CA GLU A 301 8.01 26.30 -8.29
C GLU A 301 7.24 27.07 -9.38
N GLY A 302 5.92 26.89 -9.45
CA GLY A 302 5.03 27.60 -10.34
C GLY A 302 3.74 26.86 -10.66
N LEU A 303 2.99 27.32 -11.65
CA LEU A 303 1.78 26.67 -12.13
C LEU A 303 2.16 25.55 -13.10
N TRP A 304 1.97 24.30 -12.65
CA TRP A 304 2.16 23.13 -13.50
C TRP A 304 1.01 22.98 -14.50
N ARG A 305 1.35 22.81 -15.76
CA ARG A 305 0.43 22.55 -16.86
C ARG A 305 0.90 21.34 -17.67
N PRO A 306 0.32 20.13 -17.45
CA PRO A 306 0.62 18.96 -18.26
C PRO A 306 0.14 19.15 -19.70
N THR A 307 0.88 18.60 -20.67
CA THR A 307 0.54 18.57 -22.10
C THR A 307 0.28 17.14 -22.61
N VAL A 308 0.54 16.15 -21.76
CA VAL A 308 0.30 14.74 -22.01
C VAL A 308 -0.80 14.21 -21.07
N GLN A 309 -1.27 12.99 -21.32
CA GLN A 309 -2.26 12.29 -20.52
C GLN A 309 -1.69 10.96 -20.01
N ILE A 310 -2.36 10.39 -18.99
CA ILE A 310 -2.07 9.02 -18.54
C ILE A 310 -2.30 8.07 -19.73
N TRP A 311 -1.38 7.13 -19.89
CA TRP A 311 -1.30 6.16 -20.98
C TRP A 311 -0.68 6.68 -22.28
N ASP A 312 -0.28 7.94 -22.36
CA ASP A 312 0.51 8.41 -23.50
C ASP A 312 1.87 7.71 -23.53
N ARG A 313 2.28 7.30 -24.73
CA ARG A 313 3.64 6.81 -24.96
C ARG A 313 4.53 7.94 -25.33
N VAL A 314 5.62 8.07 -24.62
CA VAL A 314 6.60 9.14 -24.79
C VAL A 314 8.00 8.59 -25.02
N LYS A 315 8.82 9.36 -25.68
CA LYS A 315 10.25 9.13 -25.84
C LYS A 315 11.04 10.07 -24.94
N MET A 316 12.24 9.65 -24.59
CA MET A 316 13.18 10.52 -23.87
C MET A 316 13.29 11.87 -24.59
N GLY A 317 13.08 12.97 -23.84
CA GLY A 317 13.09 14.34 -24.35
C GLY A 317 11.73 14.90 -24.78
N ASP A 318 10.68 14.06 -24.92
CA ASP A 318 9.33 14.55 -25.21
C ASP A 318 8.80 15.45 -24.10
N LEU A 319 8.05 16.49 -24.48
CA LEU A 319 7.48 17.45 -23.53
C LEU A 319 6.32 16.80 -22.75
N LEU A 320 6.44 16.74 -21.44
CA LEU A 320 5.37 16.28 -20.53
C LEU A 320 4.47 17.45 -20.10
N GLY A 321 5.02 18.65 -20.03
CA GLY A 321 4.30 19.85 -19.62
C GLY A 321 5.24 21.01 -19.29
N GLU A 322 4.64 22.08 -18.78
CA GLU A 322 5.34 23.33 -18.48
C GLU A 322 5.02 23.80 -17.06
N ILE A 323 6.00 24.41 -16.43
CA ILE A 323 5.80 25.22 -15.23
C ILE A 323 5.74 26.67 -15.68
N ARG A 324 4.70 27.39 -15.29
CA ARG A 324 4.45 28.78 -15.70
C ARG A 324 4.37 29.71 -14.50
N ASP A 325 4.66 30.96 -14.71
CA ASP A 325 4.34 32.03 -13.78
C ASP A 325 2.85 32.42 -13.84
N LEU A 326 2.44 33.39 -13.02
CA LEU A 326 1.04 33.85 -12.97
C LEU A 326 0.63 34.70 -14.18
N TYR A 327 1.58 35.12 -15.02
CA TYR A 327 1.32 35.82 -16.26
C TYR A 327 1.17 34.85 -17.45
N GLY A 328 1.48 33.57 -17.24
CA GLY A 328 1.39 32.52 -18.24
C GLY A 328 2.71 32.27 -18.99
N GLU A 329 3.79 32.94 -18.60
CA GLU A 329 5.10 32.76 -19.21
C GLU A 329 5.77 31.47 -18.71
N PRO A 330 6.39 30.66 -19.57
CA PRO A 330 7.02 29.42 -19.18
C PRO A 330 8.29 29.67 -18.36
N LEU A 331 8.35 29.12 -17.16
CA LEU A 331 9.51 29.09 -16.27
C LEU A 331 10.40 27.87 -16.54
N ALA A 332 9.78 26.73 -16.85
CA ALA A 332 10.48 25.48 -17.16
C ALA A 332 9.66 24.55 -18.03
N HIS A 333 10.34 23.72 -18.82
CA HIS A 333 9.76 22.61 -19.58
C HIS A 333 10.16 21.30 -18.92
N ILE A 334 9.17 20.47 -18.59
CA ILE A 334 9.39 19.15 -18.03
C ILE A 334 9.35 18.14 -19.17
N ARG A 335 10.45 17.40 -19.34
CA ARG A 335 10.60 16.43 -20.41
C ARG A 335 10.77 15.03 -19.87
N ALA A 336 10.28 14.03 -20.61
CA ALA A 336 10.46 12.63 -20.29
C ALA A 336 11.95 12.29 -20.16
N THR A 337 12.33 11.65 -19.05
CA THR A 337 13.71 11.25 -18.78
C THR A 337 14.07 9.91 -19.41
N LYS A 338 13.07 9.18 -19.93
CA LYS A 338 13.22 7.90 -20.65
C LYS A 338 12.05 7.67 -21.61
N ASP A 339 12.21 6.70 -22.51
CA ASP A 339 11.10 6.15 -23.28
C ASP A 339 10.15 5.37 -22.35
N GLY A 340 8.85 5.44 -22.61
CA GLY A 340 7.90 4.66 -21.81
C GLY A 340 6.45 5.11 -21.91
N VAL A 341 5.66 4.71 -20.91
CA VAL A 341 4.25 5.05 -20.76
C VAL A 341 4.09 6.00 -19.57
N VAL A 342 3.34 7.06 -19.75
CA VAL A 342 2.95 7.98 -18.67
C VAL A 342 1.92 7.27 -17.79
N ILE A 343 2.30 6.87 -16.58
CA ILE A 343 1.41 6.15 -15.65
C ILE A 343 0.82 7.04 -14.57
N ALA A 344 1.44 8.18 -14.29
CA ALA A 344 0.90 9.17 -13.38
C ALA A 344 1.32 10.59 -13.75
N LEU A 345 0.48 11.57 -13.43
CA LEU A 345 0.70 12.99 -13.64
C LEU A 345 0.16 13.79 -12.47
N SER A 346 0.91 14.80 -12.02
CA SER A 346 0.33 15.84 -11.17
C SER A 346 -0.79 16.57 -11.93
N ARG A 347 -1.89 16.84 -11.22
CA ARG A 347 -2.97 17.69 -11.76
C ARG A 347 -2.44 19.08 -12.02
N MET A 348 -3.14 19.83 -12.87
CA MET A 348 -2.85 21.25 -13.04
C MET A 348 -3.06 21.97 -11.71
N GLN A 349 -1.96 22.47 -11.13
CA GLN A 349 -1.93 23.09 -9.81
C GLN A 349 -0.61 23.85 -9.61
N TYR A 350 -0.53 24.66 -8.55
CA TYR A 350 0.77 25.11 -8.06
C TYR A 350 1.62 23.90 -7.67
N ILE A 351 2.84 23.86 -8.13
CA ILE A 351 3.82 22.82 -7.81
C ILE A 351 5.06 23.44 -7.16
N ALA A 352 5.55 22.85 -6.10
CA ALA A 352 6.78 23.28 -5.45
C ALA A 352 8.03 22.74 -6.19
N GLN A 353 9.16 23.40 -6.04
CA GLN A 353 10.45 22.87 -6.50
C GLN A 353 10.71 21.49 -5.87
N GLY A 354 11.19 20.55 -6.65
CA GLY A 354 11.45 19.16 -6.25
C GLY A 354 10.21 18.26 -6.25
N ALA A 355 8.99 18.81 -6.37
CA ALA A 355 7.79 18.01 -6.43
C ALA A 355 7.69 17.24 -7.76
N GLN A 356 7.03 16.10 -7.74
CA GLN A 356 6.90 15.21 -8.89
C GLN A 356 5.84 15.71 -9.88
N CYS A 357 6.21 15.93 -11.13
CA CYS A 357 5.31 16.31 -12.20
C CYS A 357 4.63 15.14 -12.88
N GLY A 358 5.32 13.98 -12.98
CA GLY A 358 4.79 12.78 -13.61
C GLY A 358 5.69 11.57 -13.47
N ILE A 359 5.14 10.38 -13.73
CA ILE A 359 5.85 9.10 -13.72
C ILE A 359 5.74 8.49 -15.11
N VAL A 360 6.89 8.15 -15.69
CA VAL A 360 7.02 7.40 -16.95
C VAL A 360 7.69 6.08 -16.64
N VAL A 361 7.11 4.96 -17.06
CA VAL A 361 7.65 3.61 -16.85
C VAL A 361 7.81 2.86 -18.15
#